data_9bfa1c53cef615c3a584fd2e13323408
#
_entry.id   9bfa1c53cef615c3a584fd2e13323408
#
_cell.length_a   1.000
_cell.length_b   1.000
_cell.length_c   1.000
_cell.angle_alpha   90.00
_cell.angle_beta   90.00
_cell.angle_gamma   90.00
#
_symmetry.space_group_name_H-M   'P 1'
#
loop_
_entity.id
_entity.type
_entity.pdbx_description
1 polymer ?
#
loop_
_entity_poly.entity_id
_entity_poly.type
_entity_poly.pdbx_seq_one_letter_code
_entity_poly.pdbx_strand_id
1 'polypeptide(L)'
;SGKVTIYWQDGAESFLDPISQEADFEGYRIYGARKTANDDLGEFSLLLEIDLKNDIGYNTGFSTIRIINEFGEPDSILINDTYYHYKFENANIKDGWLNYYAVTAYDQGDPDANLESLESSIYSNRVYVFPGKAAAKENDWVGEPTVYPNPFKGQALWDGYGSRSKMLWFRNLPNEAEIRIFSLAGDLVDIIQHEESYNGADIANIDAQKNPLMAGGEHAWDLITMHDQATASGLYLFTVEDKNSGQIKEGKFLIIK
;
A
#
# COMPACT_ATOMS: atom_id res chain seq x y z
N SER A 1 7.81 -4.20 5.81
CA SER A 1 8.26 -2.91 5.25
C SER A 1 9.27 -3.12 4.15
N GLY A 2 9.40 -2.16 3.25
CA GLY A 2 10.36 -2.22 2.14
C GLY A 2 9.96 -3.09 0.97
N LYS A 3 8.76 -3.66 0.95
CA LYS A 3 8.24 -4.46 -0.16
C LYS A 3 6.73 -4.37 -0.30
N VAL A 4 6.24 -4.60 -1.53
CA VAL A 4 4.83 -4.77 -1.87
C VAL A 4 4.68 -6.08 -2.63
N THR A 5 3.72 -6.90 -2.25
CA THR A 5 3.35 -8.10 -3.00
C THR A 5 2.02 -7.87 -3.70
N ILE A 6 2.00 -8.09 -4.99
CA ILE A 6 0.84 -7.92 -5.86
C ILE A 6 0.34 -9.32 -6.19
N TYR A 7 -0.97 -9.53 -6.06
CA TYR A 7 -1.63 -10.79 -6.37
C TYR A 7 -2.66 -10.56 -7.47
N TRP A 8 -2.83 -11.53 -8.39
CA TRP A 8 -3.88 -11.48 -9.40
C TRP A 8 -4.40 -12.86 -9.77
N GLN A 9 -5.55 -12.86 -10.43
CA GLN A 9 -6.27 -14.06 -10.88
C GLN A 9 -5.83 -14.46 -12.29
N ASP A 10 -6.09 -15.69 -12.67
CA ASP A 10 -5.78 -16.25 -13.99
C ASP A 10 -6.93 -16.10 -15.01
N GLY A 11 -7.96 -15.35 -14.68
CA GLY A 11 -9.17 -15.23 -15.53
C GLY A 11 -8.92 -14.74 -16.96
N ALA A 12 -7.83 -13.98 -17.18
CA ALA A 12 -7.47 -13.51 -18.51
C ALA A 12 -7.05 -14.66 -19.46
N GLU A 13 -6.50 -15.74 -18.93
CA GLU A 13 -5.99 -16.88 -19.73
C GLU A 13 -7.09 -17.65 -20.44
N SER A 14 -8.31 -17.60 -19.94
CA SER A 14 -9.49 -18.26 -20.52
C SER A 14 -10.45 -17.30 -21.23
N PHE A 15 -10.05 -16.03 -21.34
CA PHE A 15 -10.87 -15.04 -22.04
C PHE A 15 -10.84 -15.31 -23.56
N LEU A 16 -12.03 -15.34 -24.16
CA LEU A 16 -12.17 -15.43 -25.61
C LEU A 16 -12.38 -14.04 -26.18
N ASP A 17 -11.61 -13.68 -27.19
CA ASP A 17 -11.85 -12.47 -27.93
C ASP A 17 -13.28 -12.46 -28.50
N PRO A 18 -14.09 -11.40 -28.22
CA PRO A 18 -15.48 -11.39 -28.66
C PRO A 18 -15.68 -11.31 -30.17
N ILE A 19 -14.65 -10.97 -30.94
CA ILE A 19 -14.69 -10.82 -32.39
C ILE A 19 -14.22 -12.11 -33.06
N SER A 20 -13.00 -12.55 -32.72
CA SER A 20 -12.39 -13.77 -33.31
C SER A 20 -12.95 -15.05 -32.71
N GLN A 21 -13.48 -15.01 -31.47
CA GLN A 21 -13.90 -16.17 -30.66
C GLN A 21 -12.74 -17.14 -30.34
N GLU A 22 -11.51 -16.65 -30.40
CA GLU A 22 -10.30 -17.39 -30.10
C GLU A 22 -9.72 -16.97 -28.76
N ALA A 23 -8.99 -17.88 -28.10
CA ALA A 23 -8.21 -17.58 -26.92
C ALA A 23 -6.79 -17.21 -27.37
N ASP A 24 -6.51 -15.94 -27.43
CA ASP A 24 -5.27 -15.37 -27.94
C ASP A 24 -4.40 -14.73 -26.84
N PHE A 25 -4.74 -14.97 -25.58
CA PHE A 25 -3.96 -14.51 -24.44
C PHE A 25 -2.49 -14.94 -24.56
N GLU A 26 -1.56 -14.00 -24.41
CA GLU A 26 -0.13 -14.25 -24.49
C GLU A 26 0.58 -14.07 -23.16
N GLY A 27 0.22 -13.05 -22.37
CA GLY A 27 0.96 -12.82 -21.14
C GLY A 27 0.47 -11.70 -20.26
N TYR A 28 1.27 -11.43 -19.23
CA TYR A 28 1.04 -10.37 -18.26
C TYR A 28 2.16 -9.35 -18.26
N ARG A 29 1.80 -8.09 -18.05
CA ARG A 29 2.73 -6.99 -17.72
C ARG A 29 2.37 -6.40 -16.38
N ILE A 30 3.39 -6.13 -15.57
CA ILE A 30 3.26 -5.52 -14.26
C ILE A 30 3.91 -4.15 -14.31
N TYR A 31 3.13 -3.15 -13.94
CA TYR A 31 3.55 -1.77 -13.95
C TYR A 31 3.57 -1.18 -12.56
N GLY A 32 4.50 -0.24 -12.35
CA GLY A 32 4.58 0.56 -11.14
C GLY A 32 4.77 2.03 -11.43
N ALA A 33 4.16 2.87 -10.62
CA ALA A 33 4.37 4.31 -10.63
C ALA A 33 4.45 4.84 -9.19
N ARG A 34 5.02 6.02 -9.02
CA ARG A 34 5.05 6.74 -7.75
C ARG A 34 4.37 8.09 -7.90
N LYS A 35 3.79 8.55 -6.82
CA LYS A 35 3.34 9.93 -6.75
C LYS A 35 4.53 10.86 -6.76
N THR A 36 4.48 11.90 -7.57
CA THR A 36 5.52 12.93 -7.64
C THR A 36 5.39 13.93 -6.48
N ALA A 37 6.42 14.73 -6.27
CA ALA A 37 6.40 15.79 -5.24
C ALA A 37 5.29 16.84 -5.46
N ASN A 38 4.82 16.98 -6.69
CA ASN A 38 3.72 17.91 -7.05
C ASN A 38 2.33 17.28 -6.93
N ASP A 39 2.22 16.12 -6.29
CA ASP A 39 0.98 15.36 -6.13
C ASP A 39 0.42 14.74 -7.43
N ASP A 40 1.16 14.83 -8.53
CA ASP A 40 0.81 14.21 -9.80
C ASP A 40 1.21 12.73 -9.81
N LEU A 41 0.42 11.93 -10.52
CA LEU A 41 0.78 10.56 -10.83
C LEU A 41 1.99 10.56 -11.78
N GLY A 42 3.08 9.95 -11.35
CA GLY A 42 4.23 9.71 -12.21
C GLY A 42 3.91 8.74 -13.35
N GLU A 43 4.78 8.68 -14.34
CA GLU A 43 4.65 7.72 -15.43
C GLU A 43 4.78 6.29 -14.92
N PHE A 44 3.95 5.40 -15.46
CA PHE A 44 4.05 3.97 -15.20
C PHE A 44 5.28 3.39 -15.90
N SER A 45 6.09 2.71 -15.12
CA SER A 45 7.25 1.96 -15.61
C SER A 45 6.91 0.47 -15.62
N LEU A 46 7.30 -0.23 -16.66
CA LEU A 46 7.22 -1.68 -16.75
C LEU A 46 8.20 -2.30 -15.74
N LEU A 47 7.68 -3.11 -14.83
CA LEU A 47 8.46 -3.82 -13.80
C LEU A 47 8.76 -5.26 -14.21
N LEU A 48 7.79 -5.92 -14.82
CA LEU A 48 7.91 -7.29 -15.31
C LEU A 48 7.02 -7.48 -16.54
N GLU A 49 7.55 -8.17 -17.54
CA GLU A 49 6.81 -8.76 -18.66
C GLU A 49 7.06 -10.25 -18.66
N ILE A 50 5.99 -11.03 -18.83
CA ILE A 50 6.05 -12.47 -18.75
C ILE A 50 4.98 -13.08 -19.66
N ASP A 51 5.34 -14.11 -20.44
CA ASP A 51 4.52 -14.67 -21.49
C ASP A 51 4.42 -16.20 -21.43
N LEU A 52 3.56 -16.76 -22.22
CA LEU A 52 3.40 -18.20 -22.39
C LEU A 52 4.66 -18.83 -23.02
N LYS A 53 4.81 -20.15 -22.83
CA LYS A 53 5.79 -20.97 -23.57
C LYS A 53 5.10 -21.61 -24.76
N ASN A 54 4.97 -20.85 -25.84
CA ASN A 54 4.25 -21.25 -27.04
C ASN A 54 5.02 -20.93 -28.35
N ASP A 55 6.33 -20.60 -28.21
CA ASP A 55 7.22 -20.16 -29.28
C ASP A 55 6.87 -18.79 -29.90
N ILE A 56 6.06 -18.01 -29.19
CA ILE A 56 5.76 -16.61 -29.48
C ILE A 56 6.39 -15.75 -28.36
N GLY A 57 6.86 -14.55 -28.69
CA GLY A 57 7.44 -13.62 -27.71
C GLY A 57 8.74 -14.10 -27.06
N TYR A 58 8.86 -13.95 -25.76
CA TYR A 58 10.08 -14.25 -24.99
C TYR A 58 10.10 -15.69 -24.42
N ASN A 59 8.97 -16.39 -24.42
CA ASN A 59 8.81 -17.75 -23.91
C ASN A 59 9.26 -17.92 -22.45
N THR A 60 8.97 -16.93 -21.59
CA THR A 60 9.42 -16.91 -20.21
C THR A 60 8.71 -17.97 -19.35
N GLY A 61 7.45 -18.23 -19.64
CA GLY A 61 6.56 -19.06 -18.82
C GLY A 61 6.28 -18.45 -17.45
N PHE A 62 5.25 -18.90 -16.77
CA PHE A 62 4.72 -18.27 -15.56
C PHE A 62 5.29 -18.85 -14.24
N SER A 63 6.33 -19.69 -14.31
CA SER A 63 6.88 -20.36 -13.11
C SER A 63 7.38 -19.41 -12.03
N THR A 64 7.85 -18.22 -12.41
CA THR A 64 8.40 -17.22 -11.47
C THR A 64 7.33 -16.43 -10.73
N ILE A 65 6.12 -16.38 -11.26
CA ILE A 65 4.98 -15.63 -10.68
C ILE A 65 3.92 -16.57 -10.11
N ARG A 66 3.89 -17.84 -10.51
CA ARG A 66 2.89 -18.82 -10.07
C ARG A 66 2.99 -19.05 -8.58
N ILE A 67 1.85 -19.02 -7.89
CA ILE A 67 1.77 -19.49 -6.51
C ILE A 67 1.84 -21.01 -6.53
N ILE A 68 2.72 -21.58 -5.71
CA ILE A 68 2.93 -23.02 -5.59
C ILE A 68 2.81 -23.46 -4.14
N ASN A 69 2.36 -24.70 -3.94
CA ASN A 69 2.33 -25.36 -2.63
C ASN A 69 3.70 -25.86 -2.19
N GLU A 70 3.76 -26.50 -1.04
CA GLU A 70 4.99 -27.09 -0.49
C GLU A 70 5.59 -28.23 -1.35
N PHE A 71 4.78 -28.81 -2.24
CA PHE A 71 5.21 -29.87 -3.17
C PHE A 71 5.66 -29.31 -4.54
N GLY A 72 5.59 -27.97 -4.74
CA GLY A 72 5.95 -27.33 -5.99
C GLY A 72 4.85 -27.36 -7.07
N GLU A 73 3.63 -27.74 -6.68
CA GLU A 73 2.47 -27.76 -7.59
C GLU A 73 1.73 -26.42 -7.59
N PRO A 74 1.06 -26.05 -8.69
CA PRO A 74 0.23 -24.86 -8.74
C PRO A 74 -0.80 -24.80 -7.60
N ASP A 75 -0.88 -23.64 -6.95
CA ASP A 75 -1.78 -23.38 -5.84
C ASP A 75 -2.37 -21.97 -5.95
N SER A 76 -3.17 -21.60 -4.97
CA SER A 76 -3.79 -20.28 -4.86
C SER A 76 -3.78 -19.79 -3.41
N ILE A 77 -3.86 -18.48 -3.23
CA ILE A 77 -4.05 -17.86 -1.92
C ILE A 77 -5.41 -17.20 -1.84
N LEU A 78 -6.14 -17.44 -0.75
CA LEU A 78 -7.41 -16.79 -0.47
C LEU A 78 -7.18 -15.49 0.31
N ILE A 79 -7.58 -14.37 -0.27
CA ILE A 79 -7.54 -13.05 0.38
C ILE A 79 -8.91 -12.38 0.17
N ASN A 80 -9.60 -12.00 1.23
CA ASN A 80 -10.90 -11.33 1.18
C ASN A 80 -11.91 -12.06 0.25
N ASP A 81 -12.10 -13.37 0.45
CA ASP A 81 -12.98 -14.25 -0.31
C ASP A 81 -12.66 -14.37 -1.82
N THR A 82 -11.46 -13.96 -2.22
CA THR A 82 -10.99 -14.06 -3.60
C THR A 82 -9.74 -14.92 -3.67
N TYR A 83 -9.73 -15.89 -4.62
CA TYR A 83 -8.56 -16.73 -4.89
C TYR A 83 -7.64 -16.05 -5.91
N TYR A 84 -6.35 -15.99 -5.58
CA TYR A 84 -5.30 -15.47 -6.45
C TYR A 84 -4.32 -16.56 -6.79
N HIS A 85 -3.91 -16.64 -8.05
CA HIS A 85 -3.07 -17.71 -8.60
C HIS A 85 -1.66 -17.26 -8.86
N TYR A 86 -1.45 -15.96 -8.98
CA TYR A 86 -0.16 -15.34 -9.29
C TYR A 86 0.24 -14.31 -8.26
N LYS A 87 1.55 -14.13 -8.11
CA LYS A 87 2.14 -13.07 -7.26
C LYS A 87 3.40 -12.49 -7.88
N PHE A 88 3.62 -11.22 -7.60
CA PHE A 88 4.86 -10.51 -7.88
C PHE A 88 5.27 -9.71 -6.65
N GLU A 89 6.54 -9.79 -6.26
CA GLU A 89 7.07 -9.03 -5.13
C GLU A 89 7.99 -7.92 -5.63
N ASN A 90 7.60 -6.67 -5.42
CA ASN A 90 8.45 -5.52 -5.65
C ASN A 90 9.16 -5.15 -4.35
N ALA A 91 10.48 -5.37 -4.29
CA ALA A 91 11.32 -5.12 -3.14
C ALA A 91 12.03 -3.75 -3.23
N ASN A 92 12.66 -3.35 -2.13
CA ASN A 92 13.41 -2.09 -2.02
C ASN A 92 12.55 -0.82 -2.20
N ILE A 93 11.31 -0.88 -1.78
CA ILE A 93 10.37 0.24 -1.82
C ILE A 93 10.51 1.03 -0.51
N LYS A 94 10.42 2.35 -0.63
CA LYS A 94 10.41 3.23 0.55
C LYS A 94 9.02 3.24 1.18
N ASP A 95 8.97 2.94 2.47
CA ASP A 95 7.76 3.07 3.27
C ASP A 95 7.26 4.52 3.29
N GLY A 96 5.95 4.69 3.45
CA GLY A 96 5.32 5.98 3.59
C GLY A 96 5.14 6.79 2.29
N TRP A 97 5.49 6.21 1.13
CA TRP A 97 5.28 6.84 -0.18
C TRP A 97 4.15 6.14 -0.92
N LEU A 98 3.24 6.93 -1.50
CA LEU A 98 2.16 6.38 -2.32
C LEU A 98 2.73 5.78 -3.60
N ASN A 99 2.48 4.51 -3.79
CA ASN A 99 2.81 3.75 -4.98
C ASN A 99 1.54 3.28 -5.68
N TYR A 100 1.63 3.15 -6.98
CA TYR A 100 0.58 2.66 -7.86
C TYR A 100 1.09 1.42 -8.56
N TYR A 101 0.26 0.41 -8.65
CA TYR A 101 0.56 -0.81 -9.39
C TYR A 101 -0.60 -1.17 -10.27
N ALA A 102 -0.30 -1.79 -11.40
CA ALA A 102 -1.28 -2.39 -12.28
C ALA A 102 -0.74 -3.69 -12.85
N VAL A 103 -1.61 -4.66 -13.02
CA VAL A 103 -1.34 -5.87 -13.80
C VAL A 103 -2.24 -5.81 -15.01
N THR A 104 -1.66 -5.94 -16.19
CA THR A 104 -2.36 -6.01 -17.47
C THR A 104 -2.17 -7.37 -18.10
N ALA A 105 -3.14 -7.78 -18.89
CA ALA A 105 -3.03 -8.94 -19.79
C ALA A 105 -2.90 -8.42 -21.21
N TYR A 106 -2.18 -9.15 -22.05
CA TYR A 106 -2.05 -8.83 -23.45
C TYR A 106 -2.15 -10.10 -24.31
N ASP A 107 -2.60 -9.92 -25.55
CA ASP A 107 -2.74 -10.97 -26.55
C ASP A 107 -1.49 -11.09 -27.46
N GLN A 108 -1.46 -12.13 -28.24
CA GLN A 108 -0.35 -12.35 -29.20
C GLN A 108 -0.46 -11.47 -30.45
N GLY A 109 -1.59 -10.78 -30.69
CA GLY A 109 -1.88 -10.15 -31.95
C GLY A 109 -2.06 -11.16 -33.11
N ASP A 110 -2.18 -10.66 -34.32
CA ASP A 110 -2.23 -11.49 -35.55
C ASP A 110 -1.31 -10.87 -36.58
N PRO A 111 -0.05 -11.38 -36.73
CA PRO A 111 0.90 -10.88 -37.74
C PRO A 111 0.43 -11.08 -39.16
N ASP A 112 -0.37 -12.12 -39.43
CA ASP A 112 -0.88 -12.42 -40.79
C ASP A 112 -1.97 -11.43 -41.20
N ALA A 113 -2.76 -10.96 -40.24
CA ALA A 113 -3.75 -9.89 -40.43
C ALA A 113 -3.16 -8.48 -40.21
N ASN A 114 -1.86 -8.37 -39.86
CA ASN A 114 -1.19 -7.12 -39.51
C ASN A 114 -1.84 -6.42 -38.32
N LEU A 115 -2.29 -7.20 -37.31
CA LEU A 115 -2.83 -6.71 -36.05
C LEU A 115 -1.74 -6.80 -34.98
N GLU A 116 -1.50 -5.67 -34.33
CA GLU A 116 -0.58 -5.61 -33.19
C GLU A 116 -1.20 -6.24 -31.94
N SER A 117 -0.35 -6.74 -31.03
CA SER A 117 -0.76 -7.18 -29.70
C SER A 117 -1.52 -6.08 -28.97
N LEU A 118 -2.68 -6.39 -28.43
CA LEU A 118 -3.49 -5.50 -27.63
C LEU A 118 -3.26 -5.77 -26.15
N GLU A 119 -3.29 -4.70 -25.36
CA GLU A 119 -3.08 -4.77 -23.92
C GLU A 119 -4.26 -4.14 -23.18
N SER A 120 -4.67 -4.76 -22.08
CA SER A 120 -5.70 -4.22 -21.22
C SER A 120 -5.24 -2.90 -20.55
N SER A 121 -6.18 -2.02 -20.20
CA SER A 121 -5.83 -0.70 -19.70
C SER A 121 -5.17 -0.75 -18.31
N ILE A 122 -3.99 -0.15 -18.18
CA ILE A 122 -3.30 0.08 -16.91
C ILE A 122 -4.22 0.83 -15.92
N TYR A 123 -5.01 1.79 -16.41
CA TYR A 123 -5.84 2.64 -15.57
C TYR A 123 -7.07 1.93 -14.99
N SER A 124 -7.52 0.85 -15.62
CA SER A 124 -8.68 0.08 -15.14
C SER A 124 -8.33 -0.83 -13.96
N ASN A 125 -7.09 -1.32 -13.90
CA ASN A 125 -6.64 -2.32 -12.94
C ASN A 125 -5.64 -1.78 -11.91
N ARG A 126 -5.48 -0.48 -11.82
CA ARG A 126 -4.51 0.09 -10.89
C ARG A 126 -5.00 0.03 -9.44
N VAL A 127 -4.08 -0.29 -8.57
CA VAL A 127 -4.24 -0.27 -7.12
C VAL A 127 -3.29 0.74 -6.48
N TYR A 128 -3.68 1.24 -5.32
CA TYR A 128 -2.94 2.23 -4.55
C TYR A 128 -2.45 1.60 -3.28
N VAL A 129 -1.20 1.83 -2.92
CA VAL A 129 -0.64 1.27 -1.69
C VAL A 129 0.36 2.24 -1.05
N PHE A 130 0.26 2.38 0.27
CA PHE A 130 1.31 2.95 1.11
C PHE A 130 2.06 1.80 1.78
N PRO A 131 3.26 1.45 1.30
CA PRO A 131 4.09 0.46 1.98
C PRO A 131 4.45 0.95 3.37
N GLY A 132 4.39 0.06 4.34
CA GLY A 132 4.68 0.38 5.73
C GLY A 132 4.98 -0.87 6.53
N LYS A 133 5.10 -0.71 7.84
CA LYS A 133 5.21 -1.85 8.75
C LYS A 133 3.81 -2.41 9.02
N ALA A 134 3.66 -3.71 8.89
CA ALA A 134 2.42 -4.38 9.29
C ALA A 134 2.18 -4.19 10.79
N ALA A 135 0.91 -4.23 11.18
CA ALA A 135 0.53 -4.28 12.58
C ALA A 135 1.18 -5.47 13.29
N ALA A 136 1.60 -5.28 14.52
CA ALA A 136 2.09 -6.39 15.32
C ALA A 136 0.92 -7.28 15.73
N LYS A 137 1.09 -8.60 15.55
CA LYS A 137 0.10 -9.58 15.99
C LYS A 137 0.07 -9.66 17.52
N GLU A 138 -1.04 -10.19 18.01
CA GLU A 138 -1.26 -10.41 19.43
C GLU A 138 -0.04 -11.06 20.12
N ASN A 139 0.40 -10.46 21.23
CA ASN A 139 1.58 -10.86 22.02
C ASN A 139 2.95 -10.77 21.34
N ASP A 140 3.05 -10.18 20.14
CA ASP A 140 4.30 -10.10 19.37
C ASP A 140 4.71 -8.64 19.06
N TRP A 141 4.21 -7.69 19.85
CA TRP A 141 4.52 -6.28 19.65
C TRP A 141 5.94 -5.93 20.11
N VAL A 142 6.90 -6.13 19.19
CA VAL A 142 8.32 -5.89 19.39
C VAL A 142 8.73 -4.53 18.84
N GLY A 143 9.62 -3.85 19.55
CA GLY A 143 10.14 -2.52 19.21
C GLY A 143 9.24 -1.41 19.73
N GLU A 144 9.76 -0.18 19.69
CA GLU A 144 9.08 0.99 20.22
C GLU A 144 8.18 1.65 19.16
N PRO A 145 7.02 2.21 19.53
CA PRO A 145 6.26 3.06 18.65
C PRO A 145 7.05 4.32 18.32
N THR A 146 7.00 4.74 17.09
CA THR A 146 7.70 5.94 16.60
C THR A 146 6.75 6.87 15.88
N VAL A 147 7.18 8.12 15.72
CA VAL A 147 6.38 9.16 15.08
C VAL A 147 7.19 9.82 13.97
N TYR A 148 6.55 10.09 12.83
CA TYR A 148 7.16 10.86 11.76
C TYR A 148 6.16 11.81 11.07
N PRO A 149 6.62 12.93 10.49
CA PRO A 149 7.95 13.47 10.70
C PRO A 149 8.19 13.89 12.15
N ASN A 150 9.40 13.73 12.65
CA ASN A 150 9.79 14.21 13.98
C ASN A 150 11.16 14.88 13.92
N PRO A 151 11.27 16.21 14.07
CA PRO A 151 10.20 17.14 14.39
C PRO A 151 9.20 17.32 13.22
N PHE A 152 7.91 17.50 13.56
CA PHE A 152 6.92 17.99 12.61
C PHE A 152 7.14 19.49 12.38
N LYS A 153 7.20 19.91 11.10
CA LYS A 153 7.37 21.32 10.73
C LYS A 153 6.22 21.77 9.85
N GLY A 154 5.33 22.59 10.38
CA GLY A 154 4.10 23.02 9.71
C GLY A 154 4.27 23.76 8.38
N GLN A 155 5.46 24.26 8.07
CA GLN A 155 5.80 24.98 6.83
C GLN A 155 7.02 24.38 6.12
N ALA A 156 7.28 23.09 6.27
CA ALA A 156 8.40 22.46 5.57
C ALA A 156 8.12 22.40 4.07
N LEU A 157 8.99 23.01 3.26
CA LEU A 157 8.89 23.02 1.80
C LEU A 157 9.02 21.63 1.16
N TRP A 158 9.59 20.69 1.88
CA TRP A 158 9.79 19.31 1.41
C TRP A 158 8.63 18.37 1.74
N ASP A 159 7.64 18.80 2.54
CA ASP A 159 6.49 17.94 2.91
C ASP A 159 5.53 17.71 1.73
N GLY A 160 5.66 18.50 0.66
CA GLY A 160 4.80 18.38 -0.51
C GLY A 160 3.34 18.80 -0.23
N TYR A 161 2.49 18.54 -1.21
CA TYR A 161 1.04 18.82 -1.14
C TYR A 161 0.21 17.53 -1.07
N GLY A 162 0.84 16.39 -0.81
CA GLY A 162 0.18 15.09 -0.80
C GLY A 162 -0.74 14.86 0.39
N SER A 163 -1.62 13.89 0.27
CA SER A 163 -2.59 13.50 1.30
C SER A 163 -1.95 13.09 2.64
N ARG A 164 -0.66 12.71 2.64
CA ARG A 164 0.11 12.42 3.86
C ARG A 164 0.88 13.62 4.39
N SER A 165 0.92 14.72 3.64
CA SER A 165 1.58 15.96 4.08
C SER A 165 0.76 16.63 5.18
N LYS A 166 1.44 17.33 6.07
CA LYS A 166 0.85 18.06 7.22
C LYS A 166 0.17 17.17 8.28
N MET A 167 0.47 15.88 8.29
CA MET A 167 0.03 14.93 9.29
C MET A 167 1.21 14.34 10.03
N LEU A 168 0.96 13.92 11.25
CA LEU A 168 1.91 13.19 12.06
C LEU A 168 1.49 11.73 12.07
N TRP A 169 2.42 10.82 11.80
CA TRP A 169 2.13 9.41 11.66
C TRP A 169 2.75 8.63 12.80
N PHE A 170 1.94 7.92 13.54
CA PHE A 170 2.37 6.90 14.49
C PHE A 170 2.69 5.62 13.73
N ARG A 171 3.80 4.98 14.05
CA ARG A 171 4.28 3.74 13.41
C ARG A 171 4.61 2.67 14.44
N ASN A 172 4.73 1.43 13.97
CA ASN A 172 5.00 0.25 14.78
C ASN A 172 3.92 0.04 15.82
N LEU A 173 2.67 0.12 15.37
CA LEU A 173 1.49 -0.09 16.20
C LEU A 173 1.12 -1.59 16.24
N PRO A 174 0.49 -2.08 17.31
CA PRO A 174 -0.18 -3.38 17.34
C PRO A 174 -1.46 -3.32 16.51
N ASN A 175 -2.12 -4.46 16.31
CA ASN A 175 -3.35 -4.56 15.52
C ASN A 175 -4.54 -3.77 16.10
N GLU A 176 -4.60 -3.66 17.42
CA GLU A 176 -5.57 -2.80 18.11
C GLU A 176 -4.86 -1.99 19.19
N ALA A 177 -4.98 -0.67 19.14
CA ALA A 177 -4.31 0.21 20.09
C ALA A 177 -5.12 1.44 20.43
N GLU A 178 -4.85 1.98 21.62
CA GLU A 178 -5.24 3.33 22.00
C GLU A 178 -4.00 4.20 22.15
N ILE A 179 -3.94 5.27 21.38
CA ILE A 179 -2.86 6.24 21.42
C ILE A 179 -3.36 7.45 22.19
N ARG A 180 -2.69 7.80 23.29
CA ARG A 180 -2.98 9.01 24.04
C ARG A 180 -1.85 10.00 23.87
N ILE A 181 -2.19 11.23 23.56
CA ILE A 181 -1.25 12.34 23.34
C ILE A 181 -1.38 13.33 24.46
N PHE A 182 -0.24 13.75 25.01
CA PHE A 182 -0.18 14.66 26.14
C PHE A 182 0.69 15.88 25.85
N SER A 183 0.33 17.03 26.41
CA SER A 183 1.22 18.16 26.50
C SER A 183 2.42 17.85 27.41
N LEU A 184 3.47 18.67 27.37
CA LEU A 184 4.60 18.52 28.31
C LEU A 184 4.18 18.72 29.77
N ALA A 185 3.07 19.45 30.02
CA ALA A 185 2.51 19.63 31.35
C ALA A 185 1.71 18.42 31.84
N GLY A 186 1.46 17.45 31.00
CA GLY A 186 0.68 16.24 31.31
C GLY A 186 -0.80 16.35 30.98
N ASP A 187 -1.24 17.43 30.32
CA ASP A 187 -2.64 17.56 29.91
C ASP A 187 -2.90 16.65 28.73
N LEU A 188 -4.03 15.95 28.76
CA LEU A 188 -4.48 15.12 27.64
C LEU A 188 -4.89 16.01 26.47
N VAL A 189 -4.26 15.81 25.32
CA VAL A 189 -4.46 16.57 24.09
C VAL A 189 -5.41 15.85 23.15
N ASP A 190 -5.21 14.53 22.97
CA ASP A 190 -6.05 13.73 22.09
C ASP A 190 -5.99 12.24 22.44
N ILE A 191 -6.99 11.49 21.96
CA ILE A 191 -7.07 10.03 22.05
C ILE A 191 -7.42 9.48 20.68
N ILE A 192 -6.59 8.60 20.15
CA ILE A 192 -6.77 7.97 18.85
C ILE A 192 -7.00 6.48 19.06
N GLN A 193 -8.07 5.94 18.48
CA GLN A 193 -8.31 4.50 18.43
C GLN A 193 -7.73 3.97 17.11
N HIS A 194 -6.91 2.94 17.22
CA HIS A 194 -6.25 2.32 16.07
C HIS A 194 -6.70 0.87 15.91
N GLU A 195 -6.96 0.49 14.67
CA GLU A 195 -7.22 -0.89 14.24
C GLU A 195 -6.35 -1.21 13.02
N GLU A 196 -5.98 -2.48 12.83
CA GLU A 196 -5.18 -2.95 11.69
C GLU A 196 -5.83 -2.59 10.34
N SER A 197 -7.16 -2.51 10.30
CA SER A 197 -7.92 -2.12 9.11
C SER A 197 -7.84 -0.63 8.76
N TYR A 198 -7.17 0.20 9.58
CA TYR A 198 -7.05 1.64 9.35
C TYR A 198 -6.47 1.95 7.97
N ASN A 199 -7.19 2.76 7.22
CA ASN A 199 -6.87 3.13 5.83
C ASN A 199 -6.78 4.64 5.59
N GLY A 200 -6.88 5.45 6.66
CA GLY A 200 -6.84 6.91 6.58
C GLY A 200 -8.15 7.56 6.14
N ALA A 201 -9.29 6.86 6.19
CA ALA A 201 -10.60 7.39 5.78
C ALA A 201 -11.11 8.56 6.63
N ASP A 202 -10.60 8.71 7.84
CA ASP A 202 -10.85 9.82 8.78
C ASP A 202 -10.10 11.12 8.42
N ILE A 203 -9.19 11.05 7.47
CA ILE A 203 -8.39 12.20 7.04
C ILE A 203 -9.12 12.93 5.91
N ALA A 204 -9.49 14.18 6.14
CA ALA A 204 -10.35 14.99 5.29
C ALA A 204 -9.90 15.17 3.81
N ASN A 205 -8.68 14.81 3.46
CA ASN A 205 -8.11 14.97 2.12
C ASN A 205 -7.68 13.65 1.47
N ILE A 206 -7.97 12.52 2.08
CA ILE A 206 -7.80 11.22 1.42
C ILE A 206 -9.09 10.91 0.67
N ASP A 207 -8.99 10.73 -0.64
CA ASP A 207 -10.11 10.32 -1.47
C ASP A 207 -10.64 8.95 -0.98
N ALA A 208 -11.76 8.97 -0.27
CA ALA A 208 -12.36 7.79 0.34
C ALA A 208 -12.77 6.71 -0.70
N GLN A 209 -12.94 7.08 -1.97
CA GLN A 209 -13.22 6.13 -3.05
C GLN A 209 -11.96 5.43 -3.57
N LYS A 210 -10.79 5.93 -3.19
CA LYS A 210 -9.48 5.42 -3.61
C LYS A 210 -8.57 5.16 -2.41
N ASN A 211 -9.15 4.73 -1.30
CA ASN A 211 -8.39 4.45 -0.10
C ASN A 211 -7.19 3.55 -0.41
N PRO A 212 -5.96 4.04 -0.23
CA PRO A 212 -4.79 3.22 -0.48
C PRO A 212 -4.76 2.08 0.53
N LEU A 213 -4.30 0.93 0.07
CA LEU A 213 -4.00 -0.18 0.96
C LEU A 213 -2.83 0.20 1.87
N MET A 214 -3.00 -0.01 3.15
CA MET A 214 -1.98 0.27 4.17
C MET A 214 -1.56 -1.03 4.86
N ALA A 215 -0.40 -0.99 5.50
CA ALA A 215 0.17 -2.18 6.14
C ALA A 215 -0.42 -2.47 7.54
N GLY A 216 -1.30 -1.61 8.04
CA GLY A 216 -2.00 -1.80 9.31
C GLY A 216 -1.24 -1.39 10.58
N GLY A 217 0.05 -1.13 10.52
CA GLY A 217 0.86 -0.73 11.67
C GLY A 217 1.15 0.77 11.76
N GLU A 218 0.35 1.61 11.08
CA GLU A 218 0.48 3.06 11.06
C GLU A 218 -0.89 3.74 11.28
N HIS A 219 -0.89 4.91 11.94
CA HIS A 219 -2.08 5.74 12.12
C HIS A 219 -1.71 7.22 12.01
N ALA A 220 -2.49 8.00 11.28
CA ALA A 220 -2.28 9.43 11.11
C ALA A 220 -2.96 10.24 12.20
N TRP A 221 -2.38 11.40 12.50
CA TRP A 221 -3.00 12.43 13.33
C TRP A 221 -2.91 13.79 12.61
N ASP A 222 -4.04 14.43 12.50
CA ASP A 222 -4.20 15.71 11.79
C ASP A 222 -3.75 16.94 12.60
N LEU A 223 -3.20 16.71 13.81
CA LEU A 223 -2.75 17.77 14.73
C LEU A 223 -3.88 18.64 15.29
N ILE A 224 -5.09 18.12 15.25
CA ILE A 224 -6.25 18.71 15.94
C ILE A 224 -6.44 17.99 17.27
N THR A 225 -6.75 18.75 18.30
CA THR A 225 -7.00 18.21 19.65
C THR A 225 -8.42 17.64 19.74
N MET A 226 -8.68 16.84 20.77
CA MET A 226 -10.03 16.35 21.11
C MET A 226 -11.08 17.46 21.35
N HIS A 227 -10.66 18.73 21.37
CA HIS A 227 -11.53 19.91 21.49
C HIS A 227 -11.60 20.76 20.21
N ASP A 228 -11.28 20.15 19.05
CA ASP A 228 -11.30 20.81 17.74
C ASP A 228 -10.34 22.02 17.63
N GLN A 229 -9.26 22.01 18.37
CA GLN A 229 -8.26 23.08 18.36
C GLN A 229 -6.96 22.62 17.71
N ALA A 230 -6.37 23.47 16.88
CA ALA A 230 -5.05 23.19 16.33
C ALA A 230 -3.99 23.19 17.43
N THR A 231 -3.14 22.16 17.45
CA THR A 231 -2.04 22.04 18.41
C THR A 231 -1.04 23.18 18.28
N ALA A 232 -0.44 23.59 19.40
CA ALA A 232 0.62 24.58 19.45
C ALA A 232 2.00 23.96 19.14
N SER A 233 3.00 24.81 18.85
CA SER A 233 4.41 24.37 18.84
C SER A 233 4.82 23.93 20.25
N GLY A 234 5.51 22.79 20.35
CA GLY A 234 5.95 22.28 21.63
C GLY A 234 6.37 20.82 21.59
N LEU A 235 6.92 20.35 22.70
CA LEU A 235 7.20 18.95 22.94
C LEU A 235 5.93 18.26 23.46
N TYR A 236 5.59 17.14 22.86
CA TYR A 236 4.47 16.29 23.22
C TYR A 236 4.96 14.91 23.65
N LEU A 237 4.24 14.31 24.58
CA LEU A 237 4.42 12.93 25.00
C LEU A 237 3.27 12.10 24.44
N PHE A 238 3.48 10.82 24.22
CA PHE A 238 2.42 9.91 23.85
C PHE A 238 2.60 8.54 24.49
N THR A 239 1.49 7.85 24.70
CA THR A 239 1.46 6.43 25.06
C THR A 239 0.70 5.67 23.99
N VAL A 240 1.10 4.43 23.75
CA VAL A 240 0.38 3.44 22.93
C VAL A 240 0.07 2.26 23.83
N GLU A 241 -1.19 1.97 24.03
CA GLU A 241 -1.67 0.80 24.75
C GLU A 241 -2.16 -0.24 23.76
N ASP A 242 -1.54 -1.41 23.75
CA ASP A 242 -2.05 -2.56 23.02
C ASP A 242 -3.29 -3.11 23.73
N LYS A 243 -4.44 -3.09 23.08
CA LYS A 243 -5.71 -3.50 23.66
C LYS A 243 -5.83 -4.99 23.91
N ASN A 244 -5.03 -5.80 23.21
CA ASN A 244 -5.05 -7.26 23.37
C ASN A 244 -4.19 -7.72 24.53
N SER A 245 -2.96 -7.19 24.65
CA SER A 245 -2.02 -7.58 25.71
C SER A 245 -2.03 -6.68 26.95
N GLY A 246 -2.59 -5.46 26.83
CA GLY A 246 -2.49 -4.43 27.86
C GLY A 246 -1.09 -3.82 28.01
N GLN A 247 -0.16 -4.15 27.12
CA GLN A 247 1.18 -3.57 27.12
C GLN A 247 1.11 -2.09 26.75
N ILE A 248 1.81 -1.25 27.53
CA ILE A 248 1.89 0.19 27.27
C ILE A 248 3.34 0.54 26.93
N LYS A 249 3.51 1.30 25.84
CA LYS A 249 4.78 1.93 25.46
C LYS A 249 4.60 3.42 25.30
N GLU A 250 5.68 4.16 25.46
CA GLU A 250 5.66 5.62 25.45
C GLU A 250 6.68 6.20 24.47
N GLY A 251 6.45 7.42 24.07
CA GLY A 251 7.37 8.15 23.23
C GLY A 251 7.13 9.66 23.28
N LYS A 252 7.89 10.38 22.45
CA LYS A 252 7.80 11.84 22.37
C LYS A 252 8.05 12.33 20.95
N PHE A 253 7.47 13.48 20.64
CA PHE A 253 7.68 14.18 19.38
C PHE A 253 7.63 15.71 19.56
N LEU A 254 8.18 16.42 18.60
CA LEU A 254 8.24 17.88 18.61
C LEU A 254 7.45 18.45 17.43
N ILE A 255 6.59 19.43 17.73
CA ILE A 255 5.87 20.23 16.73
C ILE A 255 6.50 21.62 16.67
N ILE A 256 6.78 22.08 15.46
CA ILE A 256 7.30 23.42 15.12
C ILE A 256 6.36 24.01 14.06
N LYS A 257 5.60 25.03 14.42
CA LYS A 257 4.70 25.77 13.50
C LYS A 257 5.22 27.16 13.22
#